data_42777bcb29911d4b81a8044aab91f106
#
_entry.id   42777bcb29911d4b81a8044aab91f106
#
_cell.length_a   1.000
_cell.length_b   1.000
_cell.length_c   1.000
_cell.angle_alpha   90.00
_cell.angle_beta   90.00
_cell.angle_gamma   90.00
#
_symmetry.space_group_name_H-M   'P 1'
#
loop_
_entity.id
_entity.type
_entity.pdbx_description
1 polymer ?
#
loop_
_entity_poly.entity_id
_entity_poly.type
_entity_poly.pdbx_seq_one_letter_code
_entity_poly.pdbx_strand_id
1 'polypeptide(L)'
;MALTRKVPFSISLRTKLILSFVLVVLLSGAIAAWVGFRLIGDVVVRQAQDKVRNDLNTARALYGTKLERIRDVVELTSIRYYVREGMAAGNIGALGRELHRTLTMESLDVLTATDARGKVIYRGRNPAVAGDSQSDDEIVRRVLLTGETVAGTTVVPEAELRKEGDDLAERACIPVIPTPMAKPRAAGEETRGMMLKAAAPVLDEGGSLLGVIYGGVLLNRNYQLVDTIKQTVYQGELYKGKEIGSATIFLGDVRISTNVVREDGTRAIGTQVSAAVHDRVLVEGLPWMERAFVVNHWYITAYEPIRSLSGQIIGILYVGMLEQKFADLRRATLLTFTGITFAGVVGALLISILLANGILRPLRRLAEATRQLAEGDFSHKVHVNSSDELGTLGHMFNFMAASLLDRDEQLRQRAQQTIMQSERLATVGQLAAGVAHELNNPLGGILLYANLLLEKAKPGDPIREDLQVIVRETERCRNIVRGLLDFSRQTKLEMTVTDLNKI
;
A
#
# COMPACT_ATOMS: atom_id res chain seq x y z
N MET A 1 19.28 -49.27 48.85
CA MET A 1 19.20 -47.88 48.33
C MET A 1 18.84 -47.95 46.84
N ALA A 2 17.54 -47.96 46.55
CA ALA A 2 17.02 -48.16 45.21
C ALA A 2 16.91 -46.83 44.49
N LEU A 3 17.74 -46.61 43.46
CA LEU A 3 17.70 -45.50 42.56
C LEU A 3 16.48 -45.62 41.62
N THR A 4 15.40 -44.94 41.93
CA THR A 4 14.28 -44.76 41.02
C THR A 4 14.74 -43.94 39.81
N ARG A 5 15.08 -44.62 38.73
CA ARG A 5 15.28 -44.00 37.40
C ARG A 5 13.96 -43.39 36.95
N LYS A 6 13.85 -42.05 37.00
CA LYS A 6 12.76 -41.31 36.34
C LYS A 6 12.80 -41.68 34.86
N VAL A 7 11.78 -42.38 34.38
CA VAL A 7 11.56 -42.65 32.96
C VAL A 7 11.30 -41.26 32.31
N PRO A 8 12.11 -40.86 31.33
CA PRO A 8 11.82 -39.61 30.63
C PRO A 8 10.48 -39.74 29.93
N PHE A 9 9.66 -38.72 30.02
CA PHE A 9 8.38 -38.58 29.33
C PHE A 9 8.57 -38.86 27.84
N SER A 10 8.35 -40.12 27.40
CA SER A 10 8.44 -40.49 26.00
C SER A 10 7.16 -40.08 25.29
N ILE A 11 7.20 -38.91 24.65
CA ILE A 11 6.12 -38.44 23.78
C ILE A 11 5.93 -39.48 22.68
N SER A 12 4.72 -40.00 22.52
CA SER A 12 4.40 -40.99 21.50
C SER A 12 4.71 -40.46 20.08
N LEU A 13 5.10 -41.36 19.16
CA LEU A 13 5.38 -41.03 17.76
C LEU A 13 4.20 -40.28 17.11
N ARG A 14 2.97 -40.65 17.50
CA ARG A 14 1.74 -39.95 17.08
C ARG A 14 1.75 -38.48 17.51
N THR A 15 2.04 -38.21 18.77
CA THR A 15 2.08 -36.85 19.32
C THR A 15 3.22 -36.06 18.69
N LYS A 16 4.39 -36.67 18.47
CA LYS A 16 5.54 -36.01 17.81
C LYS A 16 5.20 -35.60 16.37
N LEU A 17 4.60 -36.52 15.59
CA LEU A 17 4.18 -36.20 14.22
C LEU A 17 3.11 -35.12 14.16
N ILE A 18 2.05 -35.26 14.94
CA ILE A 18 0.99 -34.21 14.98
C ILE A 18 1.59 -32.87 15.42
N LEU A 19 2.43 -32.85 16.46
CA LEU A 19 3.03 -31.63 16.97
C LEU A 19 3.96 -30.96 15.96
N SER A 20 4.76 -31.74 15.22
CA SER A 20 5.64 -31.20 14.17
C SER A 20 4.85 -30.64 12.99
N PHE A 21 3.80 -31.33 12.53
CA PHE A 21 2.91 -30.80 11.50
C PHE A 21 2.17 -29.53 11.96
N VAL A 22 1.61 -29.56 13.17
CA VAL A 22 0.95 -28.38 13.77
C VAL A 22 1.92 -27.20 13.87
N LEU A 23 3.16 -27.45 14.33
CA LEU A 23 4.17 -26.40 14.44
C LEU A 23 4.50 -25.78 13.06
N VAL A 24 4.71 -26.60 12.04
CA VAL A 24 5.02 -26.13 10.68
C VAL A 24 3.86 -25.32 10.11
N VAL A 25 2.62 -25.82 10.28
CA VAL A 25 1.41 -25.14 9.80
C VAL A 25 1.19 -23.81 10.52
N LEU A 26 1.35 -23.80 11.84
CA LEU A 26 1.23 -22.55 12.62
C LEU A 26 2.33 -21.54 12.28
N LEU A 27 3.56 -22.00 12.11
CA LEU A 27 4.68 -21.13 11.74
C LEU A 27 4.48 -20.51 10.34
N SER A 28 4.14 -21.34 9.36
CA SER A 28 3.87 -20.88 8.00
C SER A 28 2.64 -19.96 7.94
N GLY A 29 1.58 -20.27 8.67
CA GLY A 29 0.40 -19.41 8.81
C GLY A 29 0.71 -18.07 9.48
N ALA A 30 1.54 -18.07 10.52
CA ALA A 30 1.98 -16.84 11.20
C ALA A 30 2.85 -15.96 10.28
N ILE A 31 3.78 -16.57 9.54
CA ILE A 31 4.60 -15.84 8.55
C ILE A 31 3.73 -15.27 7.44
N ALA A 32 2.81 -16.06 6.88
CA ALA A 32 1.88 -15.60 5.85
C ALA A 32 1.01 -14.44 6.37
N ALA A 33 0.46 -14.56 7.58
CA ALA A 33 -0.33 -13.52 8.21
C ALA A 33 0.48 -12.23 8.43
N TRP A 34 1.70 -12.34 8.94
CA TRP A 34 2.59 -11.19 9.15
C TRP A 34 2.96 -10.48 7.85
N VAL A 35 3.35 -11.25 6.82
CA VAL A 35 3.69 -10.71 5.49
C VAL A 35 2.47 -10.05 4.85
N GLY A 36 1.31 -10.74 4.88
CA GLY A 36 0.07 -10.20 4.34
C GLY A 36 -0.37 -8.92 5.03
N PHE A 37 -0.32 -8.88 6.36
CA PHE A 37 -0.66 -7.69 7.15
C PHE A 37 0.22 -6.49 6.78
N ARG A 38 1.53 -6.71 6.65
CA ARG A 38 2.50 -5.65 6.31
C ARG A 38 2.34 -5.18 4.86
N LEU A 39 2.27 -6.11 3.90
CA LEU A 39 2.15 -5.76 2.48
C LEU A 39 0.84 -5.06 2.15
N ILE A 40 -0.29 -5.57 2.66
CA ILE A 40 -1.60 -4.97 2.39
C ILE A 40 -1.69 -3.57 2.99
N GLY A 41 -1.20 -3.39 4.23
CA GLY A 41 -1.20 -2.09 4.88
C GLY A 41 -0.40 -1.05 4.09
N ASP A 42 0.82 -1.38 3.69
CA ASP A 42 1.72 -0.46 2.98
C ASP A 42 1.24 -0.16 1.54
N VAL A 43 0.69 -1.15 0.84
CA VAL A 43 0.20 -0.97 -0.54
C VAL A 43 -1.00 -0.04 -0.58
N VAL A 44 -1.99 -0.25 0.29
CA VAL A 44 -3.22 0.59 0.33
C VAL A 44 -2.87 2.05 0.67
N VAL A 45 -1.98 2.27 1.65
CA VAL A 45 -1.57 3.63 2.03
C VAL A 45 -0.79 4.30 0.90
N ARG A 46 0.17 3.62 0.26
CA ARG A 46 0.93 4.18 -0.86
C ARG A 46 0.03 4.50 -2.05
N GLN A 47 -0.87 3.61 -2.44
CA GLN A 47 -1.83 3.88 -3.51
C GLN A 47 -2.67 5.13 -3.23
N ALA A 48 -3.12 5.31 -1.98
CA ALA A 48 -3.88 6.48 -1.60
C ALA A 48 -3.04 7.76 -1.67
N GLN A 49 -1.78 7.73 -1.24
CA GLN A 49 -0.85 8.86 -1.34
C GLN A 49 -0.50 9.20 -2.79
N ASP A 50 -0.24 8.20 -3.63
CA ASP A 50 0.04 8.40 -5.06
C ASP A 50 -1.17 8.98 -5.79
N LYS A 51 -2.38 8.51 -5.45
CA LYS A 51 -3.60 9.09 -6.00
C LYS A 51 -3.73 10.56 -5.63
N VAL A 52 -3.61 10.92 -4.34
CA VAL A 52 -3.75 12.30 -3.88
C VAL A 52 -2.64 13.21 -4.47
N ARG A 53 -1.44 12.68 -4.71
CA ARG A 53 -0.38 13.40 -5.44
C ARG A 53 -0.81 13.72 -6.88
N ASN A 54 -1.38 12.75 -7.59
CA ASN A 54 -1.89 12.96 -8.94
C ASN A 54 -3.08 13.92 -8.96
N ASP A 55 -3.94 13.84 -7.95
CA ASP A 55 -5.07 14.75 -7.75
C ASP A 55 -4.57 16.20 -7.57
N LEU A 56 -3.50 16.40 -6.78
CA LEU A 56 -2.87 17.71 -6.61
C LEU A 56 -2.26 18.25 -7.91
N ASN A 57 -1.59 17.40 -8.69
CA ASN A 57 -1.06 17.77 -10.01
C ASN A 57 -2.20 18.25 -10.95
N THR A 58 -3.33 17.56 -10.93
CA THR A 58 -4.52 17.95 -11.70
C THR A 58 -5.10 19.27 -11.19
N ALA A 59 -5.19 19.45 -9.89
CA ALA A 59 -5.65 20.71 -9.28
C ALA A 59 -4.73 21.88 -9.65
N ARG A 60 -3.40 21.68 -9.62
CA ARG A 60 -2.40 22.68 -10.04
C ARG A 60 -2.57 23.03 -11.53
N ALA A 61 -2.78 22.03 -12.39
CA ALA A 61 -3.00 22.26 -13.81
C ALA A 61 -4.28 23.08 -14.06
N LEU A 62 -5.39 22.76 -13.39
CA LEU A 62 -6.63 23.53 -13.49
C LEU A 62 -6.48 24.95 -12.94
N TYR A 63 -5.74 25.13 -11.84
CA TYR A 63 -5.41 26.44 -11.29
C TYR A 63 -4.58 27.26 -12.28
N GLY A 64 -3.54 26.67 -12.86
CA GLY A 64 -2.71 27.29 -13.89
C GLY A 64 -3.50 27.65 -15.14
N THR A 65 -4.34 26.73 -15.64
CA THR A 65 -5.21 26.99 -16.80
C THR A 65 -6.16 28.16 -16.56
N LYS A 66 -6.70 28.30 -15.33
CA LYS A 66 -7.55 29.46 -14.99
C LYS A 66 -6.75 30.77 -15.02
N LEU A 67 -5.51 30.74 -14.50
CA LEU A 67 -4.62 31.88 -14.53
C LEU A 67 -4.21 32.28 -15.96
N GLU A 68 -3.83 31.33 -16.79
CA GLU A 68 -3.48 31.56 -18.19
C GLU A 68 -4.68 32.11 -18.97
N ARG A 69 -5.89 31.61 -18.74
CA ARG A 69 -7.09 32.17 -19.36
C ARG A 69 -7.29 33.64 -19.00
N ILE A 70 -7.06 34.03 -17.75
CA ILE A 70 -7.16 35.42 -17.33
C ILE A 70 -6.09 36.26 -18.05
N ARG A 71 -4.86 35.72 -18.15
CA ARG A 71 -3.77 36.34 -18.90
C ARG A 71 -4.17 36.62 -20.35
N ASP A 72 -4.66 35.59 -21.05
CA ASP A 72 -5.04 35.68 -22.45
C ASP A 72 -6.17 36.72 -22.67
N VAL A 73 -7.17 36.72 -21.78
CA VAL A 73 -8.26 37.71 -21.83
C VAL A 73 -7.73 39.15 -21.68
N VAL A 74 -6.84 39.39 -20.72
CA VAL A 74 -6.26 40.71 -20.46
C VAL A 74 -5.35 41.13 -21.61
N GLU A 75 -4.52 40.23 -22.13
CA GLU A 75 -3.64 40.49 -23.26
C GLU A 75 -4.41 40.77 -24.54
N LEU A 76 -5.41 39.93 -24.89
CA LEU A 76 -6.29 40.19 -26.03
C LEU A 76 -7.08 41.47 -25.88
N THR A 77 -7.43 41.86 -24.66
CA THR A 77 -8.12 43.15 -24.42
C THR A 77 -7.20 44.33 -24.65
N SER A 78 -5.92 44.25 -24.26
CA SER A 78 -4.94 45.33 -24.40
C SER A 78 -4.65 45.69 -25.87
N ILE A 79 -4.75 44.78 -26.79
CA ILE A 79 -4.50 44.99 -28.23
C ILE A 79 -5.75 45.40 -29.02
N ARG A 80 -6.95 45.42 -28.42
CA ARG A 80 -8.19 45.78 -29.12
C ARG A 80 -8.17 47.25 -29.56
N TYR A 81 -8.62 47.47 -30.76
CA TYR A 81 -8.67 48.79 -31.35
C TYR A 81 -9.34 49.85 -30.44
N TYR A 82 -10.54 49.56 -29.93
CA TYR A 82 -11.28 50.51 -29.08
C TYR A 82 -10.60 50.77 -27.74
N VAL A 83 -9.78 49.90 -27.24
CA VAL A 83 -8.97 50.08 -26.03
C VAL A 83 -7.79 50.98 -26.33
N ARG A 84 -7.03 50.66 -27.39
CA ARG A 84 -5.86 51.45 -27.83
C ARG A 84 -6.27 52.86 -28.21
N GLU A 85 -7.27 52.99 -29.05
CA GLU A 85 -7.82 54.28 -29.51
C GLU A 85 -8.40 55.09 -28.33
N GLY A 86 -9.18 54.43 -27.45
CA GLY A 86 -9.76 55.04 -26.26
C GLY A 86 -8.70 55.63 -25.32
N MET A 87 -7.57 54.93 -25.15
CA MET A 87 -6.45 55.39 -24.33
C MET A 87 -5.63 56.47 -25.04
N ALA A 88 -5.33 56.32 -26.31
CA ALA A 88 -4.54 57.30 -27.09
C ALA A 88 -5.29 58.61 -27.28
N ALA A 89 -6.57 58.60 -27.61
CA ALA A 89 -7.42 59.77 -27.81
C ALA A 89 -8.02 60.32 -26.52
N GLY A 90 -7.82 59.69 -25.36
CA GLY A 90 -8.45 60.05 -24.10
C GLY A 90 -9.98 59.84 -24.09
N ASN A 91 -10.51 58.99 -24.95
CA ASN A 91 -11.94 58.70 -25.04
C ASN A 91 -12.36 57.69 -23.98
N ILE A 92 -12.52 58.14 -22.74
CA ILE A 92 -12.87 57.34 -21.56
C ILE A 92 -14.20 56.61 -21.76
N GLY A 93 -15.15 57.19 -22.52
CA GLY A 93 -16.45 56.55 -22.75
C GLY A 93 -16.36 55.31 -23.66
N ALA A 94 -15.53 55.31 -24.70
CA ALA A 94 -15.29 54.16 -25.56
C ALA A 94 -14.51 53.08 -24.81
N LEU A 95 -13.45 53.46 -24.11
CA LEU A 95 -12.65 52.56 -23.26
C LEU A 95 -13.53 51.87 -22.20
N GLY A 96 -14.35 52.65 -21.49
CA GLY A 96 -15.23 52.14 -20.45
C GLY A 96 -16.24 51.09 -20.93
N ARG A 97 -16.87 51.36 -22.09
CA ARG A 97 -17.81 50.36 -22.68
C ARG A 97 -17.13 49.06 -23.00
N GLU A 98 -15.92 49.10 -23.57
CA GLU A 98 -15.20 47.91 -23.95
C GLU A 98 -14.69 47.10 -22.71
N LEU A 99 -14.18 47.80 -21.69
CA LEU A 99 -13.76 47.17 -20.43
C LEU A 99 -14.94 46.54 -19.68
N HIS A 100 -16.07 47.28 -19.56
CA HIS A 100 -17.26 46.74 -18.92
C HIS A 100 -17.84 45.51 -19.64
N ARG A 101 -17.88 45.59 -20.98
CA ARG A 101 -18.32 44.44 -21.82
C ARG A 101 -17.43 43.22 -21.59
N THR A 102 -16.11 43.40 -21.66
CA THR A 102 -15.16 42.28 -21.47
C THR A 102 -15.22 41.74 -20.06
N LEU A 103 -15.28 42.58 -19.03
CA LEU A 103 -15.44 42.20 -17.64
C LEU A 103 -16.65 41.25 -17.45
N THR A 104 -17.80 41.62 -18.04
CA THR A 104 -19.03 40.82 -17.93
C THR A 104 -18.98 39.52 -18.73
N MET A 105 -18.53 39.58 -19.98
CA MET A 105 -18.50 38.43 -20.88
C MET A 105 -17.53 37.35 -20.41
N GLU A 106 -16.37 37.77 -19.88
CA GLU A 106 -15.32 36.84 -19.42
C GLU A 106 -15.41 36.49 -17.92
N SER A 107 -16.45 37.05 -17.26
CA SER A 107 -16.68 36.82 -15.82
C SER A 107 -15.45 37.16 -14.95
N LEU A 108 -14.83 38.30 -15.26
CA LEU A 108 -13.77 38.87 -14.43
C LEU A 108 -14.40 39.67 -13.27
N ASP A 109 -13.72 39.66 -12.13
CA ASP A 109 -14.10 40.50 -10.99
C ASP A 109 -13.54 41.93 -11.11
N VAL A 110 -12.38 42.05 -11.76
CA VAL A 110 -11.66 43.32 -11.95
C VAL A 110 -11.17 43.39 -13.39
N LEU A 111 -11.33 44.57 -14.01
CA LEU A 111 -10.69 44.94 -15.26
C LEU A 111 -10.53 46.47 -15.32
N THR A 112 -9.29 46.94 -15.23
CA THR A 112 -8.94 48.33 -14.98
C THR A 112 -7.83 48.77 -15.92
N ALA A 113 -7.92 50.00 -16.43
CA ALA A 113 -6.91 50.63 -17.26
C ALA A 113 -6.15 51.69 -16.47
N THR A 114 -4.83 51.74 -16.64
CA THR A 114 -3.92 52.75 -16.11
C THR A 114 -3.21 53.48 -17.23
N ASP A 115 -2.67 54.68 -16.95
CA ASP A 115 -1.71 55.33 -17.84
C ASP A 115 -0.32 54.68 -17.77
N ALA A 116 0.63 55.21 -18.56
CA ALA A 116 2.01 54.73 -18.61
C ALA A 116 2.79 54.91 -17.29
N ARG A 117 2.26 55.62 -16.31
CA ARG A 117 2.82 55.80 -14.97
C ARG A 117 2.12 54.94 -13.93
N GLY A 118 1.15 54.12 -14.33
CA GLY A 118 0.37 53.27 -13.45
C GLY A 118 -0.78 53.97 -12.72
N LYS A 119 -1.12 55.23 -13.12
CA LYS A 119 -2.27 55.96 -12.57
C LYS A 119 -3.55 55.43 -13.23
N VAL A 120 -4.54 55.07 -12.45
CA VAL A 120 -5.82 54.52 -12.93
C VAL A 120 -6.58 55.58 -13.74
N ILE A 121 -6.91 55.21 -14.99
CA ILE A 121 -7.74 56.00 -15.91
C ILE A 121 -9.21 55.61 -15.75
N TYR A 122 -9.47 54.28 -15.70
CA TYR A 122 -10.84 53.78 -15.65
C TYR A 122 -10.90 52.38 -15.02
N ARG A 123 -11.89 52.20 -14.13
CA ARG A 123 -12.24 50.88 -13.59
C ARG A 123 -13.51 50.36 -14.23
N GLY A 124 -13.44 49.20 -14.83
CA GLY A 124 -14.60 48.56 -15.50
C GLY A 124 -15.76 48.26 -14.57
N ARG A 125 -15.46 47.95 -13.28
CA ARG A 125 -16.46 47.66 -12.26
C ARG A 125 -16.92 48.90 -11.51
N ASN A 126 -16.02 49.80 -11.16
CA ASN A 126 -16.29 51.00 -10.37
C ASN A 126 -15.75 52.27 -11.07
N PRO A 127 -16.45 52.75 -12.11
CA PRO A 127 -16.00 53.88 -12.90
C PRO A 127 -15.87 55.20 -12.12
N ALA A 128 -16.55 55.33 -10.98
CA ALA A 128 -16.52 56.54 -10.15
C ALA A 128 -15.18 56.74 -9.42
N VAL A 129 -14.40 55.69 -9.28
CA VAL A 129 -13.10 55.72 -8.57
C VAL A 129 -11.96 55.60 -9.57
N ALA A 130 -11.21 56.67 -9.77
CA ALA A 130 -10.07 56.75 -10.66
C ALA A 130 -9.02 57.74 -10.14
N GLY A 131 -7.81 57.72 -10.70
CA GLY A 131 -6.77 58.68 -10.42
C GLY A 131 -5.76 58.27 -9.35
N ASP A 132 -5.95 57.15 -8.67
CA ASP A 132 -4.97 56.55 -7.76
C ASP A 132 -3.89 55.76 -8.52
N SER A 133 -2.75 55.51 -7.88
CA SER A 133 -1.62 54.82 -8.47
C SER A 133 -1.70 53.31 -8.18
N GLN A 134 -1.39 52.50 -9.20
CA GLN A 134 -1.17 51.05 -9.13
C GLN A 134 0.30 50.67 -9.42
N SER A 135 1.22 51.68 -9.41
CA SER A 135 2.65 51.46 -9.67
C SER A 135 3.32 50.53 -8.63
N ASP A 136 2.74 50.42 -7.43
CA ASP A 136 3.24 49.57 -6.36
C ASP A 136 2.66 48.16 -6.41
N ASP A 137 1.63 47.91 -7.21
CA ASP A 137 1.10 46.57 -7.44
C ASP A 137 2.16 45.72 -8.16
N GLU A 138 2.49 44.56 -7.62
CA GLU A 138 3.58 43.71 -8.08
C GLU A 138 3.47 43.33 -9.57
N ILE A 139 2.24 43.04 -10.03
CA ILE A 139 1.98 42.58 -11.40
C ILE A 139 1.98 43.79 -12.36
N VAL A 140 1.30 44.88 -12.01
CA VAL A 140 1.27 46.10 -12.82
C VAL A 140 2.66 46.70 -12.94
N ARG A 141 3.40 46.79 -11.84
CA ARG A 141 4.78 47.30 -11.83
C ARG A 141 5.69 46.46 -12.75
N ARG A 142 5.52 45.15 -12.75
CA ARG A 142 6.33 44.29 -13.62
C ARG A 142 6.09 44.59 -15.09
N VAL A 143 4.82 44.76 -15.50
CA VAL A 143 4.46 45.14 -16.87
C VAL A 143 5.00 46.56 -17.23
N LEU A 144 4.88 47.54 -16.34
CA LEU A 144 5.43 48.87 -16.56
C LEU A 144 6.95 48.88 -16.78
N LEU A 145 7.68 47.94 -16.13
CA LEU A 145 9.13 47.82 -16.23
C LEU A 145 9.59 47.00 -17.45
N THR A 146 8.86 45.92 -17.79
CA THR A 146 9.29 44.98 -18.83
C THR A 146 8.61 45.16 -20.18
N GLY A 147 7.43 45.79 -20.21
CA GLY A 147 6.58 45.86 -21.40
C GLY A 147 6.00 44.49 -21.81
N GLU A 148 6.05 43.47 -20.95
CA GLU A 148 5.55 42.15 -21.25
C GLU A 148 4.29 41.83 -20.42
N THR A 149 3.38 41.01 -20.99
CA THR A 149 2.20 40.54 -20.26
C THR A 149 2.61 39.62 -19.13
N VAL A 150 2.10 39.87 -17.92
CA VAL A 150 2.42 39.09 -16.70
C VAL A 150 1.14 38.63 -16.04
N ALA A 151 1.15 37.43 -15.52
CA ALA A 151 0.07 36.85 -14.71
C ALA A 151 0.62 36.18 -13.46
N GLY A 152 -0.15 36.23 -12.38
CA GLY A 152 0.23 35.59 -11.11
C GLY A 152 -0.90 35.65 -10.10
N THR A 153 -0.66 34.98 -8.98
CA THR A 153 -1.54 35.09 -7.81
C THR A 153 -1.01 36.19 -6.89
N THR A 154 -1.88 37.07 -6.46
CA THR A 154 -1.51 38.18 -5.59
C THR A 154 -2.49 38.33 -4.42
N VAL A 155 -2.04 38.96 -3.35
CA VAL A 155 -2.88 39.32 -2.20
C VAL A 155 -3.20 40.81 -2.30
N VAL A 156 -4.48 41.11 -2.38
CA VAL A 156 -5.01 42.48 -2.53
C VAL A 156 -5.54 42.96 -1.18
N PRO A 157 -5.03 44.07 -0.64
CA PRO A 157 -5.57 44.69 0.59
C PRO A 157 -7.03 45.09 0.44
N GLU A 158 -7.76 45.08 1.55
CA GLU A 158 -9.18 45.48 1.59
C GLU A 158 -9.41 46.87 0.97
N ALA A 159 -8.54 47.83 1.29
CA ALA A 159 -8.66 49.21 0.77
C ALA A 159 -8.59 49.25 -0.78
N GLU A 160 -7.79 48.38 -1.40
CA GLU A 160 -7.70 48.28 -2.86
C GLU A 160 -8.91 47.54 -3.45
N LEU A 161 -9.41 46.50 -2.76
CA LEU A 161 -10.64 45.83 -3.18
C LEU A 161 -11.85 46.78 -3.17
N ARG A 162 -11.96 47.67 -2.17
CA ARG A 162 -13.05 48.66 -2.10
C ARG A 162 -13.03 49.64 -3.26
N LYS A 163 -11.86 49.99 -3.77
CA LYS A 163 -11.75 50.83 -4.95
C LYS A 163 -12.32 50.14 -6.21
N GLU A 164 -12.15 48.84 -6.31
CA GLU A 164 -12.71 48.06 -7.42
C GLU A 164 -14.21 47.74 -7.24
N GLY A 165 -14.69 47.62 -5.96
CA GLY A 165 -16.07 47.41 -5.58
C GLY A 165 -16.23 47.00 -4.13
N ASP A 166 -17.18 47.60 -3.41
CA ASP A 166 -17.44 47.29 -2.00
C ASP A 166 -17.82 45.80 -1.80
N ASP A 167 -18.56 45.24 -2.72
CA ASP A 167 -18.95 43.83 -2.71
C ASP A 167 -17.74 42.88 -2.81
N LEU A 168 -16.65 43.32 -3.46
CA LEU A 168 -15.42 42.51 -3.49
C LEU A 168 -14.72 42.49 -2.11
N ALA A 169 -14.71 43.63 -1.42
CA ALA A 169 -14.18 43.71 -0.06
C ALA A 169 -15.04 42.89 0.93
N GLU A 170 -16.37 42.96 0.82
CA GLU A 170 -17.28 42.14 1.62
C GLU A 170 -17.10 40.64 1.35
N ARG A 171 -16.93 40.25 0.09
CA ARG A 171 -16.65 38.87 -0.30
C ARG A 171 -15.31 38.40 0.23
N ALA A 172 -14.31 39.26 0.31
CA ALA A 172 -12.98 38.97 0.85
C ALA A 172 -12.98 38.87 2.37
N CYS A 173 -13.86 39.57 3.06
CA CYS A 173 -13.97 39.54 4.52
C CYS A 173 -14.48 38.20 5.02
N ILE A 174 -13.63 37.45 5.70
CA ILE A 174 -13.91 36.07 6.17
C ILE A 174 -13.61 36.01 7.66
N PRO A 175 -14.63 35.76 8.52
CA PRO A 175 -14.40 35.49 9.94
C PRO A 175 -13.52 34.26 10.12
N VAL A 176 -12.46 34.39 10.92
CA VAL A 176 -11.57 33.27 11.25
C VAL A 176 -12.22 32.42 12.34
N ILE A 177 -12.38 31.15 12.06
CA ILE A 177 -13.06 30.20 12.93
C ILE A 177 -12.02 29.32 13.61
N PRO A 178 -11.99 29.27 14.95
CA PRO A 178 -11.12 28.36 15.68
C PRO A 178 -11.29 26.93 15.18
N THR A 179 -10.19 26.30 14.78
CA THR A 179 -10.21 24.96 14.19
C THR A 179 -9.36 24.02 15.06
N PRO A 180 -9.83 22.82 15.37
CA PRO A 180 -9.04 21.83 16.09
C PRO A 180 -7.68 21.60 15.42
N MET A 181 -6.63 21.45 16.23
CA MET A 181 -5.24 21.25 15.77
C MET A 181 -4.61 22.40 15.00
N ALA A 182 -5.31 23.52 14.77
CA ALA A 182 -4.72 24.71 14.17
C ALA A 182 -3.80 25.43 15.19
N LYS A 183 -2.91 26.28 14.69
CA LYS A 183 -2.16 27.19 15.55
C LYS A 183 -3.10 28.15 16.24
N PRO A 184 -2.89 28.44 17.54
CA PRO A 184 -3.66 29.44 18.23
C PRO A 184 -3.53 30.79 17.52
N ARG A 185 -4.65 31.41 17.17
CA ARG A 185 -4.73 32.75 16.60
C ARG A 185 -5.80 33.55 17.35
N ALA A 186 -5.57 34.79 17.56
CA ALA A 186 -6.61 35.69 18.08
C ALA A 186 -7.84 35.69 17.17
N ALA A 187 -9.03 35.75 17.76
CA ALA A 187 -10.27 35.91 16.99
C ALA A 187 -10.17 37.17 16.13
N GLY A 188 -10.60 37.11 14.88
CA GLY A 188 -10.53 38.20 13.94
C GLY A 188 -11.06 37.83 12.59
N GLU A 189 -10.87 38.69 11.64
CA GLU A 189 -11.30 38.53 10.25
C GLU A 189 -10.08 38.54 9.33
N GLU A 190 -10.12 37.75 8.27
CA GLU A 190 -9.24 37.94 7.12
C GLU A 190 -9.96 38.86 6.13
N THR A 191 -9.43 40.06 5.94
CA THR A 191 -10.06 41.06 5.08
C THR A 191 -9.37 41.21 3.72
N ARG A 192 -8.20 40.61 3.57
CA ARG A 192 -7.45 40.61 2.30
C ARG A 192 -8.06 39.64 1.29
N GLY A 193 -7.99 40.00 0.01
CA GLY A 193 -8.39 39.09 -1.08
C GLY A 193 -7.21 38.40 -1.73
N MET A 194 -7.36 37.13 -2.03
CA MET A 194 -6.44 36.42 -2.94
C MET A 194 -7.02 36.47 -4.34
N MET A 195 -6.24 36.97 -5.29
CA MET A 195 -6.70 37.22 -6.67
C MET A 195 -5.78 36.53 -7.68
N LEU A 196 -6.36 35.82 -8.65
CA LEU A 196 -5.70 35.50 -9.90
C LEU A 196 -5.73 36.77 -10.76
N LYS A 197 -4.58 37.36 -11.00
CA LYS A 197 -4.46 38.67 -11.67
C LYS A 197 -3.50 38.58 -12.85
N ALA A 198 -3.83 39.27 -13.92
CA ALA A 198 -2.94 39.48 -15.05
C ALA A 198 -2.91 40.95 -15.41
N ALA A 199 -1.83 41.39 -16.02
CA ALA A 199 -1.70 42.70 -16.59
C ALA A 199 -0.97 42.63 -17.92
N ALA A 200 -1.36 43.50 -18.85
CA ALA A 200 -0.78 43.58 -20.18
C ALA A 200 -0.54 45.03 -20.60
N PRO A 201 0.53 45.34 -21.32
CA PRO A 201 0.81 46.67 -21.84
C PRO A 201 -0.17 47.01 -22.96
N VAL A 202 -0.60 48.25 -23.01
CA VAL A 202 -1.28 48.85 -24.16
C VAL A 202 -0.29 49.74 -24.90
N LEU A 203 0.03 49.33 -26.13
CA LEU A 203 1.02 50.03 -26.95
C LEU A 203 0.31 50.78 -28.06
N ASP A 204 0.85 51.97 -28.42
CA ASP A 204 0.42 52.70 -29.62
C ASP A 204 0.93 52.00 -30.90
N GLU A 205 0.65 52.59 -32.06
CA GLU A 205 1.12 52.05 -33.36
C GLU A 205 2.64 52.13 -33.53
N GLY A 206 3.30 53.01 -32.79
CA GLY A 206 4.75 53.15 -32.76
C GLY A 206 5.44 52.26 -31.74
N GLY A 207 4.69 51.47 -30.96
CA GLY A 207 5.23 50.60 -29.91
C GLY A 207 5.48 51.31 -28.57
N SER A 208 5.05 52.59 -28.41
CA SER A 208 5.20 53.30 -27.15
C SER A 208 4.09 52.92 -26.18
N LEU A 209 4.43 52.86 -24.89
CA LEU A 209 3.51 52.43 -23.84
C LEU A 209 2.47 53.54 -23.58
N LEU A 210 1.22 53.26 -23.89
CA LEU A 210 0.07 54.13 -23.53
C LEU A 210 -0.37 53.92 -22.09
N GLY A 211 -0.23 52.71 -21.59
CA GLY A 211 -0.60 52.32 -20.23
C GLY A 211 -0.69 50.80 -20.05
N VAL A 212 -1.31 50.40 -18.99
CA VAL A 212 -1.45 48.97 -18.63
C VAL A 212 -2.93 48.66 -18.36
N ILE A 213 -3.40 47.55 -18.93
CA ILE A 213 -4.67 46.96 -18.49
C ILE A 213 -4.35 45.82 -17.56
N TYR A 214 -4.99 45.79 -16.41
CA TYR A 214 -4.97 44.64 -15.52
C TYR A 214 -6.39 44.15 -15.26
N GLY A 215 -6.50 42.85 -15.04
CA GLY A 215 -7.76 42.19 -14.71
C GLY A 215 -7.54 40.97 -13.85
N GLY A 216 -8.60 40.51 -13.19
CA GLY A 216 -8.47 39.37 -12.29
C GLY A 216 -9.77 38.82 -11.77
N VAL A 217 -9.64 37.70 -11.08
CA VAL A 217 -10.73 36.99 -10.41
C VAL A 217 -10.37 36.77 -8.94
N LEU A 218 -11.22 37.24 -8.05
CA LEU A 218 -11.11 37.09 -6.60
C LEU A 218 -11.46 35.66 -6.21
N LEU A 219 -10.56 34.98 -5.51
CA LEU A 219 -10.73 33.58 -5.07
C LEU A 219 -11.54 33.45 -3.78
N ASN A 220 -11.59 34.47 -2.93
CA ASN A 220 -12.38 34.46 -1.70
C ASN A 220 -13.85 34.21 -2.01
N ARG A 221 -14.42 33.15 -1.41
CA ARG A 221 -15.81 32.69 -1.65
C ARG A 221 -16.15 32.43 -3.13
N ASN A 222 -15.14 32.27 -3.98
CA ASN A 222 -15.32 31.80 -5.35
C ASN A 222 -15.18 30.30 -5.39
N TYR A 223 -16.29 29.58 -5.53
CA TYR A 223 -16.31 28.12 -5.45
C TYR A 223 -16.09 27.44 -6.79
N GLN A 224 -16.21 28.15 -7.90
CA GLN A 224 -16.16 27.60 -9.25
C GLN A 224 -14.89 26.75 -9.47
N LEU A 225 -13.73 27.26 -9.08
CA LEU A 225 -12.44 26.57 -9.29
C LEU A 225 -12.34 25.31 -8.43
N VAL A 226 -12.66 25.39 -7.14
CA VAL A 226 -12.60 24.23 -6.24
C VAL A 226 -13.65 23.16 -6.59
N ASP A 227 -14.82 23.57 -7.07
CA ASP A 227 -15.86 22.65 -7.53
C ASP A 227 -15.46 21.98 -8.86
N THR A 228 -14.83 22.73 -9.78
CA THR A 228 -14.25 22.17 -11.02
C THR A 228 -13.15 21.16 -10.70
N ILE A 229 -12.24 21.49 -9.79
CA ILE A 229 -11.19 20.56 -9.34
C ILE A 229 -11.84 19.28 -8.78
N LYS A 230 -12.79 19.41 -7.86
CA LYS A 230 -13.50 18.28 -7.29
C LYS A 230 -14.18 17.42 -8.35
N GLN A 231 -14.92 18.07 -9.27
CA GLN A 231 -15.65 17.33 -10.33
C GLN A 231 -14.69 16.63 -11.29
N THR A 232 -13.59 17.25 -11.66
CA THR A 232 -12.60 16.67 -12.58
C THR A 232 -11.86 15.50 -11.94
N VAL A 233 -11.45 15.65 -10.68
CA VAL A 233 -10.61 14.70 -9.97
C VAL A 233 -11.42 13.52 -9.41
N TYR A 234 -12.59 13.80 -8.83
CA TYR A 234 -13.38 12.81 -8.07
C TYR A 234 -14.69 12.43 -8.75
N GLN A 235 -15.11 13.12 -9.83
CA GLN A 235 -16.26 12.79 -10.67
C GLN A 235 -17.57 12.55 -9.90
N GLY A 236 -17.74 13.19 -8.74
CA GLY A 236 -18.92 13.02 -7.89
C GLY A 236 -19.00 11.69 -7.15
N GLU A 237 -17.89 10.94 -7.05
CA GLU A 237 -17.88 9.66 -6.34
C GLU A 237 -18.29 9.83 -4.88
N LEU A 238 -19.23 8.97 -4.42
CA LEU A 238 -19.73 8.95 -3.04
C LEU A 238 -19.27 7.69 -2.32
N TYR A 239 -18.94 7.82 -1.06
CA TYR A 239 -18.69 6.70 -0.17
C TYR A 239 -19.57 6.79 1.08
N LYS A 240 -20.43 5.80 1.32
CA LYS A 240 -21.43 5.78 2.42
C LYS A 240 -22.24 7.07 2.50
N GLY A 241 -22.65 7.61 1.36
CA GLY A 241 -23.46 8.83 1.24
C GLY A 241 -22.67 10.14 1.43
N LYS A 242 -21.33 10.07 1.62
CA LYS A 242 -20.45 11.24 1.71
C LYS A 242 -19.60 11.36 0.45
N GLU A 243 -19.35 12.57 0.03
CA GLU A 243 -18.41 12.83 -1.05
C GLU A 243 -16.99 12.47 -0.63
N ILE A 244 -16.29 11.74 -1.50
CA ILE A 244 -14.96 11.21 -1.15
C ILE A 244 -13.85 12.23 -1.26
N GLY A 245 -14.02 13.24 -2.11
CA GLY A 245 -12.98 14.19 -2.46
C GLY A 245 -13.30 15.62 -2.07
N SER A 246 -12.27 16.38 -1.78
CA SER A 246 -12.36 17.79 -1.47
C SER A 246 -11.19 18.59 -2.02
N ALA A 247 -11.45 19.86 -2.37
CA ALA A 247 -10.46 20.83 -2.79
C ALA A 247 -10.64 22.14 -2.03
N THR A 248 -9.55 22.83 -1.77
CA THR A 248 -9.56 24.10 -1.02
C THR A 248 -8.42 24.99 -1.44
N ILE A 249 -8.69 26.29 -1.41
CA ILE A 249 -7.69 27.37 -1.50
C ILE A 249 -7.67 28.10 -0.16
N PHE A 250 -6.47 28.32 0.37
CA PHE A 250 -6.24 29.08 1.58
C PHE A 250 -5.48 30.36 1.27
N LEU A 251 -5.83 31.44 1.95
CA LEU A 251 -5.01 32.66 2.06
C LEU A 251 -4.24 32.55 3.39
N GLY A 252 -2.92 32.48 3.30
CA GLY A 252 -2.14 32.03 4.46
C GLY A 252 -2.67 30.67 4.96
N ASP A 253 -3.09 30.63 6.20
CA ASP A 253 -3.65 29.47 6.87
C ASP A 253 -5.19 29.42 6.88
N VAL A 254 -5.87 30.47 6.39
CA VAL A 254 -7.34 30.63 6.41
C VAL A 254 -7.97 30.11 5.13
N ARG A 255 -8.97 29.26 5.25
CA ARG A 255 -9.74 28.70 4.13
C ARG A 255 -10.66 29.73 3.51
N ILE A 256 -10.35 30.17 2.29
CA ILE A 256 -11.08 31.22 1.56
C ILE A 256 -12.04 30.68 0.49
N SER A 257 -11.74 29.50 -0.07
CA SER A 257 -12.57 28.83 -1.06
C SER A 257 -12.48 27.31 -0.86
N THR A 258 -13.63 26.62 -0.77
CA THR A 258 -13.65 25.19 -0.46
C THR A 258 -14.96 24.55 -0.85
N ASN A 259 -14.92 23.24 -1.08
CA ASN A 259 -16.10 22.35 -1.11
C ASN A 259 -16.18 21.41 0.11
N VAL A 260 -15.28 21.55 1.09
CA VAL A 260 -15.44 20.90 2.40
C VAL A 260 -16.65 21.51 3.10
N VAL A 261 -17.53 20.65 3.61
CA VAL A 261 -18.72 21.08 4.36
C VAL A 261 -18.56 20.77 5.84
N ARG A 262 -19.19 21.60 6.67
CA ARG A 262 -19.35 21.37 8.12
C ARG A 262 -20.52 20.43 8.37
N GLU A 263 -20.75 20.11 9.63
CA GLU A 263 -21.88 19.28 10.05
C GLU A 263 -23.24 19.92 9.77
N ASP A 264 -23.32 21.25 9.75
CA ASP A 264 -24.51 22.05 9.40
C ASP A 264 -24.77 22.12 7.89
N GLY A 265 -23.94 21.47 7.05
CA GLY A 265 -24.04 21.49 5.60
C GLY A 265 -23.46 22.74 4.94
N THR A 266 -22.98 23.74 5.68
CA THR A 266 -22.34 24.93 5.12
C THR A 266 -20.90 24.66 4.72
N ARG A 267 -20.37 25.43 3.74
CA ARG A 267 -18.96 25.33 3.37
C ARG A 267 -18.07 25.83 4.51
N ALA A 268 -16.99 25.13 4.77
CA ALA A 268 -16.11 25.35 5.93
C ALA A 268 -15.18 26.57 5.76
N ILE A 269 -15.70 27.65 5.21
CA ILE A 269 -14.97 28.92 5.03
C ILE A 269 -14.54 29.45 6.41
N GLY A 270 -13.35 30.09 6.47
CA GLY A 270 -12.80 30.68 7.68
C GLY A 270 -12.10 29.68 8.62
N THR A 271 -12.21 28.37 8.41
CA THR A 271 -11.45 27.41 9.18
C THR A 271 -9.97 27.41 8.78
N GLN A 272 -9.10 26.98 9.69
CA GLN A 272 -7.65 27.03 9.51
C GLN A 272 -7.06 25.63 9.23
N VAL A 273 -5.88 25.60 8.63
CA VAL A 273 -5.08 24.36 8.52
C VAL A 273 -4.53 23.94 9.89
N SER A 274 -4.21 22.65 10.05
CA SER A 274 -3.52 22.19 11.25
C SER A 274 -2.12 22.79 11.40
N ALA A 275 -1.63 22.89 12.63
CA ALA A 275 -0.31 23.43 12.93
C ALA A 275 0.82 22.73 12.16
N ALA A 276 0.74 21.40 12.03
CA ALA A 276 1.73 20.61 11.28
C ALA A 276 1.77 20.97 9.79
N VAL A 277 0.59 21.12 9.14
CA VAL A 277 0.48 21.55 7.75
C VAL A 277 0.97 23.00 7.58
N HIS A 278 0.60 23.90 8.51
CA HIS A 278 1.06 25.27 8.52
C HIS A 278 2.59 25.36 8.49
N ASP A 279 3.27 24.65 9.39
CA ASP A 279 4.72 24.71 9.50
C ASP A 279 5.40 24.14 8.25
N ARG A 280 4.94 22.99 7.77
CA ARG A 280 5.50 22.35 6.59
C ARG A 280 5.31 23.15 5.32
N VAL A 281 4.10 23.72 5.11
CA VAL A 281 3.76 24.34 3.82
C VAL A 281 4.02 25.83 3.80
N LEU A 282 3.65 26.57 4.87
CA LEU A 282 3.79 28.03 4.90
C LEU A 282 5.15 28.50 5.41
N VAL A 283 5.78 27.75 6.35
CA VAL A 283 7.07 28.15 6.92
C VAL A 283 8.22 27.50 6.15
N GLU A 284 8.21 26.17 5.98
CA GLU A 284 9.28 25.47 5.27
C GLU A 284 9.14 25.58 3.73
N GLY A 285 7.96 25.90 3.22
CA GLY A 285 7.67 25.99 1.78
C GLY A 285 7.68 24.65 1.04
N LEU A 286 7.49 23.55 1.79
CA LEU A 286 7.51 22.18 1.28
C LEU A 286 6.09 21.60 1.21
N PRO A 287 5.77 20.74 0.25
CA PRO A 287 4.47 20.11 0.17
C PRO A 287 4.24 19.14 1.35
N TRP A 288 2.99 19.01 1.76
CA TRP A 288 2.51 18.00 2.70
C TRP A 288 1.74 16.91 1.94
N MET A 289 2.07 15.63 2.15
CA MET A 289 1.44 14.50 1.45
C MET A 289 1.11 13.36 2.42
N GLU A 290 0.50 13.69 3.54
CA GLU A 290 0.17 12.76 4.60
C GLU A 290 -1.30 12.90 5.00
N ARG A 291 -1.72 12.12 6.00
CA ARG A 291 -3.05 12.28 6.59
C ARG A 291 -3.15 13.60 7.35
N ALA A 292 -4.27 14.27 7.23
CA ALA A 292 -4.56 15.45 8.02
C ALA A 292 -6.02 15.44 8.50
N PHE A 293 -6.25 16.06 9.66
CA PHE A 293 -7.60 16.29 10.16
C PHE A 293 -8.18 17.54 9.51
N VAL A 294 -9.25 17.36 8.76
CA VAL A 294 -9.89 18.46 8.00
C VAL A 294 -11.30 18.64 8.54
N VAL A 295 -11.50 19.72 9.26
CA VAL A 295 -12.77 20.11 9.89
C VAL A 295 -13.30 19.08 10.88
N ASN A 296 -13.81 17.95 10.40
CA ASN A 296 -14.50 16.93 11.21
C ASN A 296 -14.10 15.49 10.87
N HIS A 297 -13.23 15.30 9.88
CA HIS A 297 -12.83 13.97 9.42
C HIS A 297 -11.34 13.90 9.10
N TRP A 298 -10.80 12.69 9.13
CA TRP A 298 -9.47 12.39 8.63
C TRP A 298 -9.50 12.19 7.12
N TYR A 299 -8.56 12.85 6.44
CA TYR A 299 -8.34 12.74 5.01
C TYR A 299 -6.89 12.33 4.72
N ILE A 300 -6.68 11.62 3.63
CA ILE A 300 -5.39 11.51 2.98
C ILE A 300 -5.29 12.74 2.09
N THR A 301 -4.26 13.56 2.30
CA THR A 301 -4.23 14.94 1.84
C THR A 301 -2.95 15.27 1.11
N ALA A 302 -3.04 16.22 0.18
CA ALA A 302 -1.90 16.90 -0.39
C ALA A 302 -2.14 18.40 -0.34
N TYR A 303 -1.12 19.13 0.16
CA TYR A 303 -1.09 20.57 0.23
C TYR A 303 0.19 21.05 -0.44
N GLU A 304 0.10 22.14 -1.19
CA GLU A 304 1.27 22.82 -1.75
C GLU A 304 1.16 24.33 -1.56
N PRO A 305 2.30 25.05 -1.44
CA PRO A 305 2.29 26.49 -1.29
C PRO A 305 1.89 27.19 -2.61
N ILE A 306 0.99 28.16 -2.52
CA ILE A 306 0.72 29.15 -3.57
C ILE A 306 1.69 30.30 -3.36
N ARG A 307 2.41 30.67 -4.43
CA ARG A 307 3.40 31.73 -4.39
C ARG A 307 2.97 32.91 -5.23
N SER A 308 3.34 34.13 -4.78
CA SER A 308 3.23 35.37 -5.57
C SER A 308 4.28 35.38 -6.69
N LEU A 309 4.25 36.38 -7.51
CA LEU A 309 5.22 36.61 -8.58
C LEU A 309 6.66 36.75 -8.04
N SER A 310 6.83 37.34 -6.85
CA SER A 310 8.12 37.46 -6.16
C SER A 310 8.60 36.18 -5.48
N GLY A 311 7.80 35.11 -5.51
CA GLY A 311 8.11 33.84 -4.88
C GLY A 311 7.68 33.73 -3.41
N GLN A 312 7.10 34.79 -2.83
CA GLN A 312 6.57 34.76 -1.46
C GLN A 312 5.40 33.75 -1.36
N ILE A 313 5.38 32.95 -0.30
CA ILE A 313 4.26 32.05 -0.03
C ILE A 313 3.09 32.88 0.50
N ILE A 314 1.98 32.89 -0.23
CA ILE A 314 0.79 33.69 0.09
C ILE A 314 -0.42 32.82 0.49
N GLY A 315 -0.36 31.52 0.23
CA GLY A 315 -1.47 30.61 0.53
C GLY A 315 -1.14 29.17 0.25
N ILE A 316 -2.19 28.35 0.23
CA ILE A 316 -2.07 26.89 0.03
C ILE A 316 -3.15 26.43 -0.95
N LEU A 317 -2.77 25.57 -1.90
CA LEU A 317 -3.67 24.72 -2.68
C LEU A 317 -3.76 23.36 -2.03
N TYR A 318 -4.97 22.87 -1.81
CA TYR A 318 -5.24 21.61 -1.13
C TYR A 318 -6.18 20.73 -1.95
N VAL A 319 -5.89 19.45 -1.94
CA VAL A 319 -6.81 18.36 -2.29
C VAL A 319 -6.75 17.27 -1.22
N GLY A 320 -7.85 16.59 -1.03
CA GLY A 320 -7.91 15.51 -0.05
C GLY A 320 -8.99 14.49 -0.36
N MET A 321 -8.75 13.26 0.07
CA MET A 321 -9.66 12.15 -0.07
C MET A 321 -9.98 11.54 1.30
N LEU A 322 -11.25 11.22 1.53
CA LEU A 322 -11.74 10.67 2.79
C LEU A 322 -11.00 9.38 3.17
N GLU A 323 -10.27 9.38 4.30
CA GLU A 323 -9.47 8.26 4.77
C GLU A 323 -10.33 7.02 5.04
N GLN A 324 -11.60 7.21 5.44
CA GLN A 324 -12.52 6.12 5.81
C GLN A 324 -12.68 5.08 4.70
N LYS A 325 -12.71 5.49 3.41
CA LYS A 325 -12.80 4.56 2.27
C LYS A 325 -11.61 3.58 2.26
N PHE A 326 -10.40 4.09 2.49
CA PHE A 326 -9.19 3.28 2.50
C PHE A 326 -9.04 2.45 3.77
N ALA A 327 -9.44 3.00 4.91
CA ALA A 327 -9.46 2.28 6.18
C ALA A 327 -10.41 1.08 6.14
N ASP A 328 -11.61 1.26 5.60
CA ASP A 328 -12.60 0.20 5.45
C ASP A 328 -12.14 -0.86 4.43
N LEU A 329 -11.57 -0.43 3.30
CA LEU A 329 -10.98 -1.33 2.30
C LEU A 329 -9.85 -2.17 2.92
N ARG A 330 -8.94 -1.52 3.62
CA ARG A 330 -7.85 -2.21 4.34
C ARG A 330 -8.39 -3.22 5.34
N ARG A 331 -9.39 -2.84 6.13
CA ARG A 331 -10.03 -3.72 7.11
C ARG A 331 -10.71 -4.92 6.45
N ALA A 332 -11.47 -4.70 5.39
CA ALA A 332 -12.13 -5.77 4.64
C ALA A 332 -11.12 -6.74 4.04
N THR A 333 -10.07 -6.23 3.41
CA THR A 333 -9.01 -7.05 2.82
C THR A 333 -8.26 -7.86 3.88
N LEU A 334 -7.93 -7.26 5.02
CA LEU A 334 -7.28 -7.96 6.14
C LEU A 334 -8.18 -9.04 6.74
N LEU A 335 -9.48 -8.77 6.91
CA LEU A 335 -10.42 -9.78 7.41
C LEU A 335 -10.56 -10.96 6.45
N THR A 336 -10.67 -10.69 5.15
CA THR A 336 -10.73 -11.74 4.12
C THR A 336 -9.45 -12.57 4.11
N PHE A 337 -8.29 -11.92 4.13
CA PHE A 337 -6.99 -12.58 4.18
C PHE A 337 -6.82 -13.44 5.43
N THR A 338 -7.18 -12.90 6.60
CA THR A 338 -7.15 -13.64 7.88
C THR A 338 -8.09 -14.83 7.85
N GLY A 339 -9.29 -14.67 7.28
CA GLY A 339 -10.26 -15.76 7.13
C GLY A 339 -9.73 -16.89 6.25
N ILE A 340 -9.14 -16.56 5.10
CA ILE A 340 -8.53 -17.56 4.19
C ILE A 340 -7.37 -18.27 4.88
N THR A 341 -6.49 -17.53 5.55
CA THR A 341 -5.36 -18.11 6.29
C THR A 341 -5.83 -19.03 7.40
N PHE A 342 -6.83 -18.62 8.17
CA PHE A 342 -7.42 -19.43 9.24
C PHE A 342 -8.06 -20.72 8.69
N ALA A 343 -8.84 -20.62 7.62
CA ALA A 343 -9.44 -21.80 6.97
C ALA A 343 -8.37 -22.75 6.43
N GLY A 344 -7.28 -22.22 5.86
CA GLY A 344 -6.14 -23.02 5.42
C GLY A 344 -5.44 -23.76 6.57
N VAL A 345 -5.22 -23.08 7.70
CA VAL A 345 -4.65 -23.70 8.93
C VAL A 345 -5.54 -24.80 9.46
N VAL A 346 -6.86 -24.56 9.55
CA VAL A 346 -7.82 -25.59 10.01
C VAL A 346 -7.84 -26.78 9.05
N GLY A 347 -7.88 -26.54 7.74
CA GLY A 347 -7.83 -27.58 6.72
C GLY A 347 -6.55 -28.43 6.82
N ALA A 348 -5.41 -27.78 6.93
CA ALA A 348 -4.13 -28.46 7.09
C ALA A 348 -4.04 -29.28 8.39
N LEU A 349 -4.62 -28.78 9.48
CA LEU A 349 -4.70 -29.50 10.76
C LEU A 349 -5.56 -30.75 10.64
N LEU A 350 -6.73 -30.65 10.00
CA LEU A 350 -7.60 -31.79 9.74
C LEU A 350 -6.90 -32.86 8.88
N ILE A 351 -6.25 -32.44 7.79
CA ILE A 351 -5.47 -33.33 6.93
C ILE A 351 -4.35 -33.98 7.72
N SER A 352 -3.63 -33.24 8.55
CA SER A 352 -2.57 -33.77 9.42
C SER A 352 -3.07 -34.89 10.37
N ILE A 353 -4.24 -34.65 10.99
CA ILE A 353 -4.86 -35.66 11.89
C ILE A 353 -5.29 -36.90 11.10
N LEU A 354 -5.87 -36.73 9.91
CA LEU A 354 -6.28 -37.85 9.05
C LEU A 354 -5.07 -38.68 8.62
N LEU A 355 -4.00 -38.03 8.13
CA LEU A 355 -2.76 -38.70 7.72
C LEU A 355 -2.08 -39.39 8.89
N ALA A 356 -1.96 -38.71 10.05
CA ALA A 356 -1.39 -39.32 11.25
C ALA A 356 -2.16 -40.57 11.69
N ASN A 357 -3.47 -40.54 11.65
CA ASN A 357 -4.31 -41.71 11.98
C ASN A 357 -4.24 -42.80 10.91
N GLY A 358 -4.20 -42.42 9.63
CA GLY A 358 -4.08 -43.39 8.52
C GLY A 358 -2.78 -44.18 8.54
N ILE A 359 -1.68 -43.54 8.91
CA ILE A 359 -0.35 -44.17 8.94
C ILE A 359 -0.07 -44.88 10.28
N LEU A 360 -0.33 -44.22 11.40
CA LEU A 360 0.09 -44.69 12.71
C LEU A 360 -0.77 -45.79 13.30
N ARG A 361 -2.07 -45.86 12.95
CA ARG A 361 -2.93 -46.94 13.41
C ARG A 361 -2.52 -48.30 12.86
N PRO A 362 -2.30 -48.47 11.53
CA PRO A 362 -1.78 -49.70 10.95
C PRO A 362 -0.40 -50.07 11.50
N LEU A 363 0.52 -49.09 11.61
CA LEU A 363 1.86 -49.35 12.16
C LEU A 363 1.84 -49.84 13.61
N ARG A 364 0.97 -49.27 14.47
CA ARG A 364 0.81 -49.80 15.84
C ARG A 364 0.26 -51.22 15.89
N ARG A 365 -0.73 -51.53 15.03
CA ARG A 365 -1.26 -52.90 14.93
C ARG A 365 -0.19 -53.86 14.48
N LEU A 366 0.64 -53.49 13.51
CA LEU A 366 1.77 -54.26 13.05
C LEU A 366 2.83 -54.47 14.15
N ALA A 367 3.18 -53.40 14.89
CA ALA A 367 4.12 -53.46 15.99
C ALA A 367 3.62 -54.35 17.14
N GLU A 368 2.34 -54.29 17.47
CA GLU A 368 1.74 -55.14 18.52
C GLU A 368 1.68 -56.59 18.08
N ALA A 369 1.25 -56.85 16.84
CA ALA A 369 1.25 -58.17 16.28
C ALA A 369 2.68 -58.77 16.18
N THR A 370 3.67 -57.92 15.85
CA THR A 370 5.09 -58.33 15.85
C THR A 370 5.57 -58.69 17.25
N ARG A 371 5.12 -57.97 18.27
CA ARG A 371 5.42 -58.29 19.67
C ARG A 371 4.81 -59.62 20.08
N GLN A 372 3.53 -59.88 19.75
CA GLN A 372 2.83 -61.12 20.04
C GLN A 372 3.49 -62.28 19.30
N LEU A 373 3.89 -62.04 18.03
CA LEU A 373 4.65 -63.02 17.27
C LEU A 373 5.98 -63.36 17.93
N ALA A 374 6.68 -62.35 18.50
CA ALA A 374 7.93 -62.58 19.25
C ALA A 374 7.73 -63.29 20.60
N GLU A 375 6.55 -63.17 21.18
CA GLU A 375 6.15 -63.92 22.40
C GLU A 375 5.70 -65.38 22.09
N GLY A 376 5.66 -65.77 20.80
CA GLY A 376 5.35 -67.12 20.36
C GLY A 376 3.90 -67.34 19.93
N ASP A 377 3.08 -66.32 19.86
CA ASP A 377 1.72 -66.40 19.32
C ASP A 377 1.73 -66.17 17.80
N PHE A 378 1.84 -67.28 17.03
CA PHE A 378 1.83 -67.23 15.56
C PHE A 378 0.41 -67.15 14.96
N SER A 379 -0.64 -67.25 15.78
CA SER A 379 -2.04 -67.27 15.31
C SER A 379 -2.61 -65.86 14.96
N HIS A 380 -1.96 -64.86 15.40
CA HIS A 380 -2.44 -63.48 15.27
C HIS A 380 -2.28 -62.97 13.83
N LYS A 381 -3.41 -62.56 13.20
CA LYS A 381 -3.44 -61.91 11.87
C LYS A 381 -3.65 -60.41 11.97
N VAL A 382 -2.90 -59.62 11.23
CA VAL A 382 -3.05 -58.20 11.13
C VAL A 382 -3.99 -57.86 9.97
N HIS A 383 -5.14 -57.21 10.28
CA HIS A 383 -6.03 -56.67 9.26
C HIS A 383 -5.60 -55.23 8.95
N VAL A 384 -4.93 -55.04 7.82
CA VAL A 384 -4.57 -53.72 7.28
C VAL A 384 -5.35 -53.53 6.00
N ASN A 385 -6.40 -52.69 6.08
CA ASN A 385 -7.21 -52.30 4.92
C ASN A 385 -6.56 -51.07 4.26
N SER A 386 -5.42 -51.26 3.64
CA SER A 386 -4.75 -50.23 2.85
C SER A 386 -4.28 -50.85 1.55
N SER A 387 -4.35 -50.13 0.46
CA SER A 387 -3.86 -50.54 -0.86
C SER A 387 -2.45 -50.01 -1.16
N ASP A 388 -1.78 -49.42 -0.17
CA ASP A 388 -0.44 -48.86 -0.23
C ASP A 388 0.62 -49.85 0.34
N GLU A 389 1.81 -49.33 0.61
CA GLU A 389 2.93 -50.05 1.18
C GLU A 389 2.61 -50.65 2.56
N LEU A 390 1.70 -50.01 3.32
CA LEU A 390 1.25 -50.54 4.62
C LEU A 390 0.36 -51.78 4.47
N GLY A 391 -0.49 -51.79 3.45
CA GLY A 391 -1.28 -52.96 3.08
C GLY A 391 -0.38 -54.13 2.66
N THR A 392 0.61 -53.84 1.82
CA THR A 392 1.61 -54.81 1.39
C THR A 392 2.38 -55.40 2.59
N LEU A 393 2.82 -54.49 3.50
CA LEU A 393 3.52 -54.90 4.73
C LEU A 393 2.63 -55.76 5.65
N GLY A 394 1.33 -55.46 5.76
CA GLY A 394 0.36 -56.25 6.50
C GLY A 394 0.16 -57.63 5.92
N HIS A 395 0.08 -57.75 4.59
CA HIS A 395 0.01 -59.03 3.89
C HIS A 395 1.29 -59.82 4.06
N MET A 396 2.47 -59.19 3.94
CA MET A 396 3.76 -59.85 4.18
C MET A 396 3.91 -60.32 5.62
N PHE A 397 3.45 -59.54 6.60
CA PHE A 397 3.42 -59.94 8.00
C PHE A 397 2.54 -61.19 8.20
N ASN A 398 1.31 -61.17 7.66
CA ASN A 398 0.40 -62.30 7.77
C ASN A 398 0.94 -63.56 7.08
N PHE A 399 1.60 -63.38 5.94
CA PHE A 399 2.27 -64.46 5.24
C PHE A 399 3.43 -65.01 6.06
N MET A 400 4.24 -64.16 6.67
CA MET A 400 5.33 -64.53 7.56
C MET A 400 4.81 -65.30 8.80
N ALA A 401 3.74 -64.78 9.45
CA ALA A 401 3.13 -65.43 10.62
C ALA A 401 2.62 -66.85 10.27
N ALA A 402 1.91 -66.94 9.14
CA ALA A 402 1.44 -68.23 8.66
C ALA A 402 2.61 -69.23 8.33
N SER A 403 3.68 -68.67 7.72
CA SER A 403 4.88 -69.47 7.40
C SER A 403 5.63 -69.93 8.65
N LEU A 404 5.66 -69.11 9.69
CA LEU A 404 6.25 -69.46 10.98
C LEU A 404 5.43 -70.54 11.72
N LEU A 405 4.10 -70.42 11.67
CA LEU A 405 3.19 -71.40 12.25
C LEU A 405 3.38 -72.74 11.60
N ASP A 406 3.42 -72.80 10.28
CA ASP A 406 3.64 -74.02 9.51
C ASP A 406 5.02 -74.63 9.82
N ARG A 407 6.03 -73.78 9.95
CA ARG A 407 7.37 -74.28 10.33
C ARG A 407 7.50 -74.74 11.78
N ASP A 408 6.88 -74.02 12.71
CA ASP A 408 6.85 -74.45 14.10
C ASP A 408 6.19 -75.86 14.23
N GLU A 409 5.12 -76.05 13.45
CA GLU A 409 4.45 -77.35 13.36
C GLU A 409 5.33 -78.40 12.74
N GLN A 410 6.08 -78.11 11.69
CA GLN A 410 7.06 -79.02 11.06
C GLN A 410 8.29 -79.31 11.93
N LEU A 411 8.76 -78.31 12.68
CA LEU A 411 9.92 -78.41 13.56
C LEU A 411 9.64 -79.14 14.88
N ARG A 412 8.46 -79.02 15.42
CA ARG A 412 7.95 -79.85 16.50
C ARG A 412 8.00 -81.32 16.11
N GLN A 413 7.82 -81.55 14.82
CA GLN A 413 7.90 -82.95 14.29
C GLN A 413 9.33 -83.47 14.04
N ARG A 414 10.33 -82.58 13.88
CA ARG A 414 11.67 -82.98 13.45
C ARG A 414 12.84 -82.71 14.40
N ALA A 415 12.62 -82.23 15.57
CA ALA A 415 13.64 -82.03 16.64
C ALA A 415 15.01 -81.42 16.18
N GLN A 416 14.96 -80.40 15.26
CA GLN A 416 16.20 -79.75 14.79
C GLN A 416 16.15 -78.23 15.01
N GLN A 417 16.55 -77.80 16.21
CA GLN A 417 16.65 -76.38 16.57
C GLN A 417 17.69 -75.58 15.73
N THR A 418 18.69 -76.23 15.19
CA THR A 418 19.84 -75.60 14.53
C THR A 418 19.51 -75.03 13.11
N ILE A 419 18.65 -75.76 12.38
CA ILE A 419 18.26 -75.32 11.02
C ILE A 419 17.35 -74.05 11.09
N MET A 420 16.54 -73.98 12.11
CA MET A 420 15.61 -72.83 12.33
C MET A 420 16.30 -71.46 12.52
N GLN A 421 17.45 -71.52 13.18
CA GLN A 421 18.18 -70.27 13.42
C GLN A 421 18.87 -69.74 12.15
N SER A 422 19.41 -70.59 11.31
CA SER A 422 20.06 -70.26 10.04
C SER A 422 19.06 -69.76 8.98
N GLU A 423 17.89 -70.37 8.86
CA GLU A 423 16.85 -69.99 7.93
C GLU A 423 16.14 -68.68 8.36
N ARG A 424 16.02 -68.43 9.66
CA ARG A 424 15.49 -67.21 10.22
C ARG A 424 16.35 -65.98 9.85
N LEU A 425 17.66 -66.11 9.89
CA LEU A 425 18.62 -65.11 9.49
C LEU A 425 18.59 -64.82 7.97
N ALA A 426 18.40 -65.91 7.17
CA ALA A 426 18.30 -65.75 5.71
C ALA A 426 17.02 -65.00 5.28
N THR A 427 15.91 -65.31 5.96
CA THR A 427 14.61 -64.62 5.65
C THR A 427 14.63 -63.14 6.06
N VAL A 428 15.22 -62.81 7.21
CA VAL A 428 15.38 -61.40 7.65
C VAL A 428 16.34 -60.66 6.73
N GLY A 429 17.39 -61.29 6.24
CA GLY A 429 18.31 -60.68 5.27
C GLY A 429 17.68 -60.40 3.92
N GLN A 430 16.81 -61.31 3.46
CA GLN A 430 16.11 -61.16 2.18
C GLN A 430 15.05 -60.04 2.20
N LEU A 431 14.33 -59.89 3.31
CA LEU A 431 13.37 -58.81 3.51
C LEU A 431 14.06 -57.41 3.65
N ALA A 432 15.18 -57.38 4.37
CA ALA A 432 15.96 -56.15 4.51
C ALA A 432 16.54 -55.68 3.17
N ALA A 433 16.97 -56.64 2.30
CA ALA A 433 17.47 -56.30 0.96
C ALA A 433 16.35 -55.78 0.03
N GLY A 434 15.17 -56.38 0.09
CA GLY A 434 14.01 -55.96 -0.70
C GLY A 434 13.49 -54.55 -0.29
N VAL A 435 13.32 -54.34 0.99
CA VAL A 435 12.84 -53.06 1.52
C VAL A 435 13.84 -51.92 1.27
N ALA A 436 15.13 -52.21 1.39
CA ALA A 436 16.15 -51.19 1.12
C ALA A 436 16.25 -50.82 -0.36
N HIS A 437 15.97 -51.77 -1.27
CA HIS A 437 15.97 -51.46 -2.71
C HIS A 437 14.76 -50.58 -3.10
N GLU A 438 13.59 -50.84 -2.56
CA GLU A 438 12.38 -50.07 -2.81
C GLU A 438 12.41 -48.68 -2.17
N LEU A 439 13.08 -48.52 -1.02
CA LEU A 439 13.26 -47.19 -0.37
C LEU A 439 14.32 -46.33 -1.06
N ASN A 440 15.37 -46.94 -1.64
CA ASN A 440 16.42 -46.17 -2.32
C ASN A 440 15.94 -45.55 -3.63
N ASN A 441 14.97 -46.13 -4.33
CA ASN A 441 14.45 -45.61 -5.58
C ASN A 441 13.69 -44.28 -5.40
N PRO A 442 12.67 -44.15 -4.52
CA PRO A 442 11.99 -42.88 -4.29
C PRO A 442 12.90 -41.83 -3.65
N LEU A 443 13.81 -42.23 -2.75
CA LEU A 443 14.78 -41.30 -2.16
C LEU A 443 15.73 -40.72 -3.20
N GLY A 444 16.14 -41.54 -4.20
CA GLY A 444 16.95 -41.08 -5.34
C GLY A 444 16.22 -40.06 -6.20
N GLY A 445 14.92 -40.26 -6.45
CA GLY A 445 14.07 -39.33 -7.17
C GLY A 445 13.88 -37.99 -6.42
N ILE A 446 13.60 -38.06 -5.14
CA ILE A 446 13.44 -36.86 -4.28
C ILE A 446 14.74 -36.05 -4.27
N LEU A 447 15.89 -36.74 -4.10
CA LEU A 447 17.20 -36.05 -4.07
C LEU A 447 17.53 -35.38 -5.41
N LEU A 448 17.24 -36.05 -6.53
CA LEU A 448 17.47 -35.52 -7.86
C LEU A 448 16.65 -34.26 -8.10
N TYR A 449 15.33 -34.30 -7.83
CA TYR A 449 14.46 -33.17 -8.05
C TYR A 449 14.75 -32.03 -7.08
N ALA A 450 15.06 -32.30 -5.82
CA ALA A 450 15.43 -31.31 -4.83
C ALA A 450 16.72 -30.59 -5.24
N ASN A 451 17.74 -31.29 -5.72
CA ASN A 451 18.98 -30.67 -6.22
C ASN A 451 18.76 -29.86 -7.50
N LEU A 452 17.95 -30.34 -8.46
CA LEU A 452 17.61 -29.60 -9.68
C LEU A 452 16.85 -28.28 -9.37
N LEU A 453 15.99 -28.28 -8.37
CA LEU A 453 15.29 -27.09 -7.92
C LEU A 453 16.24 -26.14 -7.16
N LEU A 454 17.15 -26.69 -6.36
CA LEU A 454 18.18 -25.92 -5.66
C LEU A 454 19.12 -25.18 -6.61
N GLU A 455 19.46 -25.80 -7.75
CA GLU A 455 20.31 -25.23 -8.79
C GLU A 455 19.60 -24.09 -9.56
N LYS A 456 18.26 -24.16 -9.69
CA LYS A 456 17.43 -23.14 -10.33
C LYS A 456 17.03 -21.99 -9.39
N ALA A 457 17.05 -22.18 -8.09
CA ALA A 457 16.72 -21.15 -7.09
C ALA A 457 17.83 -20.10 -7.00
N LYS A 458 17.45 -18.82 -7.16
CA LYS A 458 18.41 -17.69 -7.09
C LYS A 458 18.95 -17.50 -5.66
N PRO A 459 20.16 -16.98 -5.50
CA PRO A 459 20.67 -16.60 -4.17
C PRO A 459 19.75 -15.56 -3.53
N GLY A 460 19.22 -15.85 -2.31
CA GLY A 460 18.28 -15.00 -1.58
C GLY A 460 16.80 -15.40 -1.68
N ASP A 461 16.47 -16.43 -2.43
CA ASP A 461 15.09 -16.94 -2.50
C ASP A 461 14.79 -17.77 -1.22
N PRO A 462 13.69 -17.49 -0.48
CA PRO A 462 13.28 -18.25 0.71
C PRO A 462 13.15 -19.77 0.47
N ILE A 463 12.72 -20.15 -0.73
CA ILE A 463 12.59 -21.56 -1.16
C ILE A 463 13.92 -22.33 -1.13
N ARG A 464 15.06 -21.64 -1.19
CA ARG A 464 16.37 -22.28 -1.22
C ARG A 464 16.74 -22.96 0.10
N GLU A 465 16.37 -22.36 1.22
CA GLU A 465 16.60 -22.96 2.55
C GLU A 465 15.76 -24.22 2.75
N ASP A 466 14.51 -24.19 2.33
CA ASP A 466 13.61 -25.35 2.40
C ASP A 466 14.12 -26.51 1.56
N LEU A 467 14.61 -26.22 0.36
CA LEU A 467 15.19 -27.23 -0.53
C LEU A 467 16.47 -27.84 0.03
N GLN A 468 17.32 -27.07 0.71
CA GLN A 468 18.51 -27.59 1.39
C GLN A 468 18.15 -28.53 2.55
N VAL A 469 17.08 -28.25 3.27
CA VAL A 469 16.56 -29.14 4.32
C VAL A 469 16.10 -30.46 3.71
N ILE A 470 15.35 -30.44 2.62
CA ILE A 470 14.86 -31.61 1.90
C ILE A 470 16.04 -32.49 1.44
N VAL A 471 17.07 -31.90 0.85
CA VAL A 471 18.26 -32.62 0.41
C VAL A 471 18.93 -33.31 1.59
N ARG A 472 19.20 -32.59 2.69
CA ARG A 472 19.88 -33.12 3.87
C ARG A 472 19.12 -34.27 4.55
N GLU A 473 17.81 -34.11 4.74
CA GLU A 473 17.00 -35.17 5.35
C GLU A 473 16.85 -36.42 4.44
N THR A 474 16.80 -36.21 3.13
CA THR A 474 16.78 -37.31 2.16
C THR A 474 18.10 -38.08 2.15
N GLU A 475 19.24 -37.41 2.25
CA GLU A 475 20.55 -38.04 2.40
C GLU A 475 20.67 -38.83 3.71
N ARG A 476 20.14 -38.28 4.80
CA ARG A 476 20.09 -38.97 6.10
C ARG A 476 19.27 -40.26 6.03
N CYS A 477 18.11 -40.23 5.40
CA CYS A 477 17.28 -41.40 5.16
C CYS A 477 18.05 -42.48 4.34
N ARG A 478 18.76 -42.06 3.29
CA ARG A 478 19.56 -42.94 2.45
C ARG A 478 20.68 -43.63 3.23
N ASN A 479 21.33 -42.89 4.14
CA ASN A 479 22.41 -43.45 4.99
C ASN A 479 21.87 -44.45 6.03
N ILE A 480 20.67 -44.23 6.58
CA ILE A 480 19.99 -45.16 7.48
C ILE A 480 19.66 -46.48 6.73
N VAL A 481 19.13 -46.37 5.51
CA VAL A 481 18.82 -47.54 4.65
C VAL A 481 20.09 -48.30 4.28
N ARG A 482 21.19 -47.58 4.04
CA ARG A 482 22.49 -48.21 3.77
C ARG A 482 23.05 -48.95 4.99
N GLY A 483 22.94 -48.37 6.19
CA GLY A 483 23.32 -49.03 7.44
C GLY A 483 22.51 -50.30 7.73
N LEU A 484 21.22 -50.31 7.34
CA LEU A 484 20.35 -51.50 7.45
C LEU A 484 20.81 -52.63 6.50
N LEU A 485 21.23 -52.28 5.28
CA LEU A 485 21.80 -53.21 4.29
C LEU A 485 23.12 -53.79 4.72
N ASP A 486 23.99 -53.01 5.31
CA ASP A 486 25.31 -53.46 5.79
C ASP A 486 25.17 -54.39 7.00
N PHE A 487 24.18 -54.17 7.89
CA PHE A 487 23.85 -55.10 8.98
C PHE A 487 23.28 -56.40 8.48
N SER A 488 22.57 -56.44 7.36
CA SER A 488 22.00 -57.63 6.70
C SER A 488 23.03 -58.45 5.95
N ARG A 489 24.14 -57.87 5.54
CA ARG A 489 25.27 -58.54 4.90
C ARG A 489 26.24 -59.01 5.96
N GLN A 490 25.91 -60.09 6.67
CA GLN A 490 26.93 -60.80 7.41
C GLN A 490 27.96 -61.34 6.43
N THR A 491 29.08 -60.68 6.36
CA THR A 491 30.29 -61.18 5.71
C THR A 491 30.62 -62.49 6.37
N LYS A 492 30.64 -63.60 5.59
CA LYS A 492 31.23 -64.89 6.03
C LYS A 492 32.58 -64.54 6.62
N LEU A 493 32.73 -64.83 7.93
CA LEU A 493 34.04 -64.81 8.55
C LEU A 493 34.87 -65.86 7.87
N GLU A 494 35.72 -65.54 6.94
CA GLU A 494 36.81 -66.37 6.51
C GLU A 494 37.85 -66.41 7.64
N MET A 495 37.82 -67.45 8.42
CA MET A 495 38.82 -67.69 9.45
C MET A 495 40.11 -68.06 8.76
N THR A 496 41.02 -67.18 8.65
CA THR A 496 42.43 -67.44 8.26
C THR A 496 43.26 -67.58 9.51
N VAL A 497 44.07 -68.60 9.53
CA VAL A 497 45.05 -68.73 10.61
C VAL A 497 46.10 -67.64 10.50
N THR A 498 46.00 -66.65 11.47
CA THR A 498 46.87 -65.46 11.49
C THR A 498 47.71 -65.52 12.77
N ASP A 499 49.01 -65.28 12.66
CA ASP A 499 49.92 -65.22 13.79
C ASP A 499 49.69 -63.89 14.54
N LEU A 500 49.14 -63.96 15.75
CA LEU A 500 48.81 -62.88 16.62
C LEU A 500 50.03 -61.99 17.01
N ASN A 501 51.24 -62.47 16.83
CA ASN A 501 52.43 -61.66 17.12
C ASN A 501 52.87 -60.78 15.95
N LYS A 502 52.11 -60.76 14.82
CA LYS A 502 52.40 -59.96 13.63
C LYS A 502 51.35 -58.85 13.36
N ILE A 503 50.36 -58.69 14.25
CA ILE A 503 49.42 -57.62 14.29
C ILE A 503 49.82 -56.64 15.40
#